data_1fc8d330b49d58e3423c97316d3158d3
#
_entry.id   1fc8d330b49d58e3423c97316d3158d3
#
_cell.length_a   1.000
_cell.length_b   1.000
_cell.length_c   1.000
_cell.angle_alpha   90.00
_cell.angle_beta   90.00
_cell.angle_gamma   90.00
#
_symmetry.space_group_name_H-M   'P 1'
#
loop_
_entity.id
_entity.type
_entity.pdbx_description
1 polymer ?
#
loop_
_entity_poly.entity_id
_entity_poly.type
_entity_poly.pdbx_seq_one_letter_code
_entity_poly.pdbx_strand_id
1 'polypeptide(L)'
;MDGLPADGLRRAGSGRGGLLSGMAAVRLFSRDASVKRITSSARFRKGSGSGEERSTRAPVIFLARLCKNWKNGRMEKLMQALLIIDVQNDYFPGGRFELAGAVEALERTRAVLDRFREKGLPVIFVQHINTRPDASFFLPDTVGAEIHPDIAPAGDEPIVVKHAPNSFFRTNLLELLQAREVNELVVCGMMTHMCIDTTVRAAHDYGIPVTLLYDACAARDLKIMEHSIPAQTVQDAYMAGLNGMFAEIKLAEQLEL
;
A
#
# COMPACT_ATOMS: atom_id res chain seq x y z
N MET A 1 -13.06 58.29 -13.66
CA MET A 1 -14.52 58.47 -13.53
C MET A 1 -14.99 57.16 -12.96
N ASP A 2 -14.99 57.08 -11.72
CA ASP A 2 -16.08 57.15 -10.72
C ASP A 2 -16.69 55.75 -10.52
N GLY A 3 -16.83 55.12 -9.41
CA GLY A 3 -16.67 55.51 -8.01
C GLY A 3 -17.17 54.32 -7.19
N LEU A 4 -16.47 53.99 -6.14
CA LEU A 4 -16.96 53.17 -5.05
C LEU A 4 -18.09 53.86 -4.27
N PRO A 5 -18.87 53.12 -3.46
CA PRO A 5 -18.72 53.37 -2.04
C PRO A 5 -18.65 52.15 -1.14
N ALA A 6 -17.86 52.32 -0.06
CA ALA A 6 -17.87 51.55 1.16
C ALA A 6 -19.10 51.89 2.01
N ASP A 7 -19.53 51.00 2.86
CA ASP A 7 -19.78 51.19 4.29
C ASP A 7 -20.59 50.04 4.91
N GLY A 8 -20.25 49.71 6.13
CA GLY A 8 -21.16 49.12 7.07
C GLY A 8 -20.58 48.18 8.12
N LEU A 9 -19.64 48.61 8.94
CA LEU A 9 -19.37 47.97 10.24
C LEU A 9 -20.59 48.10 11.18
N ARG A 10 -21.03 46.99 11.78
CA ARG A 10 -21.61 47.02 13.13
C ARG A 10 -21.16 45.80 13.94
N ARG A 11 -20.52 46.08 15.08
CA ARG A 11 -20.27 45.19 16.22
C ARG A 11 -21.55 45.07 17.08
N ALA A 12 -21.73 43.92 17.67
CA ALA A 12 -22.23 43.56 19.00
C ALA A 12 -22.74 42.11 18.95
N GLY A 13 -22.54 41.24 19.88
CA GLY A 13 -22.41 41.25 21.28
C GLY A 13 -22.07 39.83 21.81
N SER A 14 -21.52 39.82 22.97
CA SER A 14 -21.14 38.71 23.82
C SER A 14 -22.28 37.77 24.17
N GLY A 15 -22.01 36.44 24.11
CA GLY A 15 -22.93 35.43 24.64
C GLY A 15 -22.17 34.18 25.05
N ARG A 16 -22.21 33.90 26.33
CA ARG A 16 -21.55 32.83 27.10
C ARG A 16 -21.92 31.44 26.66
N GLY A 17 -20.95 30.53 26.69
CA GLY A 17 -20.99 29.24 27.36
C GLY A 17 -21.99 28.20 26.84
N GLY A 18 -21.44 27.15 26.25
CA GLY A 18 -22.15 25.91 26.03
C GLY A 18 -21.20 24.81 25.61
N LEU A 19 -20.71 24.02 26.57
CA LEU A 19 -20.05 22.75 26.29
C LEU A 19 -21.06 21.83 25.56
N LEU A 20 -20.82 21.54 24.30
CA LEU A 20 -21.48 20.46 23.61
C LEU A 20 -20.55 19.26 23.58
N SER A 21 -20.88 18.30 24.43
CA SER A 21 -20.41 16.93 24.42
C SER A 21 -20.81 16.28 23.08
N GLY A 22 -19.85 16.12 22.15
CA GLY A 22 -20.06 15.43 20.90
C GLY A 22 -19.97 13.91 21.08
N MET A 23 -21.11 13.26 21.31
CA MET A 23 -21.23 11.81 21.11
C MET A 23 -21.35 11.54 19.60
N ALA A 24 -20.29 11.05 18.96
CA ALA A 24 -20.38 10.51 17.63
C ALA A 24 -21.08 9.15 17.68
N ALA A 25 -22.37 9.12 17.37
CA ALA A 25 -23.11 7.88 17.17
C ALA A 25 -22.90 7.41 15.72
N VAL A 26 -22.11 6.36 15.53
CA VAL A 26 -22.04 5.63 14.25
C VAL A 26 -23.31 4.79 14.13
N ARG A 27 -24.24 5.19 13.26
CA ARG A 27 -25.39 4.36 12.89
C ARG A 27 -24.96 3.36 11.81
N LEU A 28 -24.81 2.11 12.23
CA LEU A 28 -24.75 0.98 11.31
C LEU A 28 -26.18 0.59 10.94
N PHE A 29 -26.54 0.77 9.66
CA PHE A 29 -27.79 0.24 9.12
C PHE A 29 -27.58 -1.23 8.77
N SER A 30 -28.13 -2.14 9.59
CA SER A 30 -28.33 -3.54 9.25
C SER A 30 -29.82 -3.78 9.05
N ARG A 31 -30.18 -4.42 7.94
CA ARG A 31 -31.56 -4.87 7.62
C ARG A 31 -31.91 -6.23 8.24
N ASP A 32 -31.27 -6.63 9.32
CA ASP A 32 -31.62 -7.88 9.97
C ASP A 32 -31.75 -7.72 11.49
N ALA A 33 -32.90 -8.14 12.02
CA ALA A 33 -33.42 -7.82 13.35
C ALA A 33 -32.93 -8.78 14.43
N SER A 34 -31.66 -9.16 14.49
CA SER A 34 -31.12 -10.05 15.52
C SER A 34 -29.74 -9.70 16.07
N VAL A 35 -29.39 -8.42 16.17
CA VAL A 35 -28.13 -8.01 16.83
C VAL A 35 -28.43 -7.58 18.26
N LYS A 36 -28.10 -8.43 19.24
CA LYS A 36 -28.13 -8.10 20.68
C LYS A 36 -27.12 -6.97 20.94
N ARG A 37 -27.60 -5.90 21.59
CA ARG A 37 -26.77 -4.79 22.08
C ARG A 37 -25.66 -5.28 23.00
N ILE A 38 -24.41 -5.11 22.61
CA ILE A 38 -23.28 -5.18 23.54
C ILE A 38 -23.02 -3.77 24.03
N THR A 39 -23.52 -3.44 25.22
CA THR A 39 -23.18 -2.21 25.94
C THR A 39 -22.05 -2.53 26.91
N SER A 40 -20.82 -2.15 26.59
CA SER A 40 -19.74 -2.16 27.57
C SER A 40 -19.65 -0.76 28.21
N SER A 41 -20.07 -0.67 29.49
CA SER A 41 -19.85 0.50 30.31
C SER A 41 -18.44 0.45 30.90
N ALA A 42 -17.48 1.12 30.28
CA ALA A 42 -16.16 1.35 30.87
C ALA A 42 -16.25 2.57 31.81
N ARG A 43 -16.20 2.37 33.12
CA ARG A 43 -16.02 3.45 34.12
C ARG A 43 -14.55 3.86 34.13
N PHE A 44 -14.24 5.06 33.66
CA PHE A 44 -12.95 5.68 33.86
C PHE A 44 -12.82 6.23 35.30
N ARG A 45 -11.88 5.70 36.07
CA ARG A 45 -11.37 6.37 37.28
C ARG A 45 -10.29 7.37 36.86
N LYS A 46 -10.48 8.63 37.22
CA LYS A 46 -9.45 9.66 37.14
C LYS A 46 -8.35 9.36 38.17
N GLY A 47 -7.18 8.99 37.68
CA GLY A 47 -5.92 8.97 38.44
C GLY A 47 -5.04 10.13 37.97
N SER A 48 -4.64 10.98 38.92
CA SER A 48 -3.67 12.05 38.71
C SER A 48 -2.26 11.44 38.62
N GLY A 49 -1.59 11.60 37.48
CA GLY A 49 -0.21 11.17 37.28
C GLY A 49 0.30 11.65 35.95
N SER A 50 1.32 12.52 35.97
CA SER A 50 2.10 13.01 34.85
C SER A 50 2.84 11.85 34.18
N GLY A 51 2.54 11.57 32.92
CA GLY A 51 3.23 10.55 32.13
C GLY A 51 2.76 10.56 30.68
N GLU A 52 3.71 10.55 29.78
CA GLU A 52 3.66 10.58 28.32
C GLU A 52 2.39 9.95 27.68
N GLU A 53 1.68 10.73 26.88
CA GLU A 53 0.62 10.26 26.00
C GLU A 53 1.21 9.34 24.90
N ARG A 54 1.27 8.05 25.17
CA ARG A 54 1.43 7.06 24.11
C ARG A 54 0.14 7.00 23.31
N SER A 55 0.23 7.42 22.04
CA SER A 55 -0.83 7.38 21.06
C SER A 55 -1.46 5.98 20.94
N THR A 56 -2.68 5.80 21.46
CA THR A 56 -3.45 4.55 21.40
C THR A 56 -4.26 4.41 20.10
N ARG A 57 -3.67 4.71 18.93
CA ARG A 57 -4.37 4.58 17.64
C ARG A 57 -4.41 3.15 17.07
N ALA A 58 -3.70 2.18 17.66
CA ALA A 58 -3.65 0.80 17.21
C ALA A 58 -4.98 0.01 17.22
N PRO A 59 -5.95 0.21 18.18
CA PRO A 59 -7.11 -0.67 18.24
C PRO A 59 -8.17 -0.43 17.16
N VAL A 60 -8.25 0.75 16.54
CA VAL A 60 -9.32 1.07 15.58
C VAL A 60 -9.09 0.41 14.22
N ILE A 61 -7.85 0.36 13.75
CA ILE A 61 -7.47 -0.31 12.49
C ILE A 61 -7.64 -1.82 12.61
N PHE A 62 -7.27 -2.39 13.75
CA PHE A 62 -7.42 -3.82 14.03
C PHE A 62 -8.89 -4.26 14.07
N LEU A 63 -9.76 -3.48 14.70
CA LEU A 63 -11.21 -3.74 14.73
C LEU A 63 -11.86 -3.57 13.35
N ALA A 64 -11.40 -2.61 12.54
CA ALA A 64 -11.87 -2.44 11.17
C ALA A 64 -11.45 -3.62 10.26
N ARG A 65 -10.25 -4.19 10.48
CA ARG A 65 -9.76 -5.39 9.79
C ARG A 65 -10.59 -6.63 10.16
N LEU A 66 -10.92 -6.82 11.45
CA LEU A 66 -11.79 -7.90 11.93
C LEU A 66 -13.23 -7.79 11.38
N CYS A 67 -13.77 -6.58 11.24
CA CYS A 67 -15.12 -6.38 10.67
C CYS A 67 -15.20 -6.63 9.17
N LYS A 68 -14.12 -6.39 8.40
CA LYS A 68 -14.08 -6.66 6.95
C LYS A 68 -14.07 -8.16 6.63
N ASN A 69 -13.55 -8.99 7.53
CA ASN A 69 -13.46 -10.45 7.34
C ASN A 69 -14.67 -11.22 7.86
N TRP A 70 -15.74 -10.52 8.26
CA TRP A 70 -16.95 -11.16 8.72
C TRP A 70 -17.99 -11.19 7.60
N LYS A 71 -18.05 -12.30 6.85
CA LYS A 71 -19.09 -12.56 5.84
C LYS A 71 -19.89 -13.81 6.24
N ASN A 72 -21.19 -13.76 6.12
CA ASN A 72 -22.11 -14.89 6.35
C ASN A 72 -21.93 -15.59 7.72
N GLY A 73 -21.60 -14.84 8.78
CA GLY A 73 -21.46 -15.42 10.12
C GLY A 73 -20.17 -16.21 10.38
N ARG A 74 -19.19 -16.15 9.46
CA ARG A 74 -17.86 -16.77 9.61
C ARG A 74 -16.77 -15.74 9.40
N MET A 75 -15.64 -15.90 10.10
CA MET A 75 -14.40 -15.21 9.75
C MET A 75 -13.85 -15.83 8.48
N GLU A 76 -13.76 -15.06 7.40
CA GLU A 76 -13.00 -15.49 6.23
C GLU A 76 -11.52 -15.58 6.62
N LYS A 77 -10.87 -16.69 6.23
CA LYS A 77 -9.42 -16.83 6.39
C LYS A 77 -8.75 -15.79 5.51
N LEU A 78 -7.85 -14.98 6.09
CA LEU A 78 -7.00 -14.12 5.30
C LEU A 78 -6.08 -14.99 4.45
N MET A 79 -6.21 -14.87 3.13
CA MET A 79 -5.29 -15.47 2.18
C MET A 79 -4.42 -14.36 1.61
N GLN A 80 -3.23 -14.24 2.18
CA GLN A 80 -2.23 -13.29 1.70
C GLN A 80 -1.48 -13.88 0.51
N ALA A 81 -1.18 -13.04 -0.49
CA ALA A 81 -0.25 -13.38 -1.56
C ALA A 81 0.90 -12.36 -1.62
N LEU A 82 2.09 -12.85 -1.92
CA LEU A 82 3.23 -12.00 -2.25
C LEU A 82 3.16 -11.62 -3.74
N LEU A 83 3.14 -10.32 -4.02
CA LEU A 83 3.20 -9.76 -5.37
C LEU A 83 4.56 -9.07 -5.55
N ILE A 84 5.45 -9.69 -6.34
CA ILE A 84 6.78 -9.18 -6.65
C ILE A 84 6.72 -8.47 -7.99
N ILE A 85 6.96 -7.16 -8.02
CA ILE A 85 6.74 -6.33 -9.20
C ILE A 85 8.07 -5.88 -9.79
N ASP A 86 8.33 -6.29 -11.06
CA ASP A 86 9.39 -5.80 -11.94
C ASP A 86 10.79 -5.85 -11.32
N VAL A 87 11.12 -6.89 -10.56
CA VAL A 87 12.49 -7.14 -10.07
C VAL A 87 13.25 -7.84 -11.18
N GLN A 88 13.71 -7.06 -12.16
CA GLN A 88 14.28 -7.51 -13.44
C GLN A 88 15.70 -6.98 -13.65
N ASN A 89 16.50 -7.70 -14.42
CA ASN A 89 17.96 -7.49 -14.54
C ASN A 89 18.38 -6.08 -14.98
N ASP A 90 17.59 -5.37 -15.77
CA ASP A 90 17.91 -3.99 -16.20
C ASP A 90 17.99 -2.99 -15.04
N TYR A 91 17.41 -3.30 -13.89
CA TYR A 91 17.46 -2.43 -12.71
C TYR A 91 18.69 -2.64 -11.81
N PHE A 92 19.49 -3.65 -12.10
CA PHE A 92 20.65 -4.03 -11.30
C PHE A 92 21.98 -3.61 -11.96
N PRO A 93 23.13 -3.65 -11.23
CA PRO A 93 24.42 -3.30 -11.77
C PRO A 93 24.75 -4.00 -13.08
N GLY A 94 25.13 -3.23 -14.10
CA GLY A 94 25.36 -3.72 -15.47
C GLY A 94 24.11 -3.74 -16.35
N GLY A 95 22.93 -3.49 -15.79
CA GLY A 95 21.68 -3.33 -16.52
C GLY A 95 21.54 -1.97 -17.21
N ARG A 96 20.51 -1.82 -18.04
CA ARG A 96 20.33 -0.58 -18.84
C ARG A 96 19.70 0.56 -18.05
N PHE A 97 19.18 0.28 -16.84
CA PHE A 97 18.42 1.26 -16.06
C PHE A 97 18.62 1.02 -14.55
N GLU A 98 19.88 1.03 -14.12
CA GLU A 98 20.25 0.77 -12.74
C GLU A 98 19.52 1.69 -11.73
N LEU A 99 19.08 1.10 -10.62
CA LEU A 99 18.41 1.83 -9.55
C LEU A 99 19.28 1.87 -8.29
N ALA A 100 19.22 2.98 -7.60
CA ALA A 100 19.79 3.08 -6.26
C ALA A 100 19.04 2.15 -5.29
N GLY A 101 19.78 1.36 -4.51
CA GLY A 101 19.20 0.44 -3.52
C GLY A 101 18.53 -0.81 -4.09
N ALA A 102 18.73 -1.13 -5.40
CA ALA A 102 18.12 -2.31 -6.00
C ALA A 102 18.64 -3.61 -5.40
N VAL A 103 19.93 -3.69 -5.09
CA VAL A 103 20.55 -4.88 -4.51
C VAL A 103 20.04 -5.15 -3.10
N GLU A 104 19.97 -4.13 -2.26
CA GLU A 104 19.44 -4.22 -0.90
C GLU A 104 17.95 -4.59 -0.90
N ALA A 105 17.17 -4.01 -1.83
CA ALA A 105 15.76 -4.36 -1.99
C ALA A 105 15.57 -5.80 -2.47
N LEU A 106 16.46 -6.32 -3.33
CA LEU A 106 16.47 -7.72 -3.76
C LEU A 106 16.72 -8.67 -2.60
N GLU A 107 17.69 -8.38 -1.73
CA GLU A 107 17.97 -9.19 -0.55
C GLU A 107 16.74 -9.30 0.37
N ARG A 108 16.05 -8.18 0.61
CA ARG A 108 14.81 -8.17 1.39
C ARG A 108 13.68 -8.92 0.68
N THR A 109 13.52 -8.72 -0.64
CA THR A 109 12.54 -9.44 -1.46
C THR A 109 12.75 -10.95 -1.37
N ARG A 110 14.00 -11.41 -1.51
CA ARG A 110 14.36 -12.84 -1.40
C ARG A 110 14.00 -13.41 -0.02
N ALA A 111 14.36 -12.70 1.05
CA ALA A 111 14.04 -13.15 2.41
C ALA A 111 12.53 -13.29 2.65
N VAL A 112 11.72 -12.39 2.10
CA VAL A 112 10.25 -12.45 2.18
C VAL A 112 9.72 -13.59 1.29
N LEU A 113 10.23 -13.74 0.08
CA LEU A 113 9.87 -14.82 -0.85
C LEU A 113 10.09 -16.20 -0.22
N ASP A 114 11.25 -16.43 0.40
CA ASP A 114 11.57 -17.68 1.07
C ASP A 114 10.54 -17.97 2.18
N ARG A 115 10.15 -16.98 2.98
CA ARG A 115 9.13 -17.13 4.03
C ARG A 115 7.75 -17.47 3.48
N PHE A 116 7.34 -16.91 2.32
CA PHE A 116 6.08 -17.25 1.65
C PHE A 116 6.10 -18.68 1.14
N ARG A 117 7.20 -19.10 0.51
CA ARG A 117 7.41 -20.46 0.02
C ARG A 117 7.41 -21.50 1.14
N GLU A 118 8.11 -21.24 2.24
CA GLU A 118 8.13 -22.10 3.44
C GLU A 118 6.73 -22.31 4.03
N LYS A 119 5.87 -21.29 3.97
CA LYS A 119 4.49 -21.38 4.47
C LYS A 119 3.49 -21.88 3.44
N GLY A 120 3.92 -22.17 2.22
CA GLY A 120 3.03 -22.55 1.12
C GLY A 120 2.01 -21.49 0.76
N LEU A 121 2.34 -20.21 0.96
CA LEU A 121 1.50 -19.09 0.59
C LEU A 121 1.70 -18.71 -0.87
N PRO A 122 0.64 -18.18 -1.56
CA PRO A 122 0.73 -17.79 -2.95
C PRO A 122 1.81 -16.73 -3.21
N VAL A 123 2.60 -16.95 -4.27
CA VAL A 123 3.56 -15.96 -4.81
C VAL A 123 3.17 -15.69 -6.26
N ILE A 124 3.20 -14.43 -6.66
CA ILE A 124 2.90 -13.97 -8.01
C ILE A 124 4.00 -13.00 -8.44
N PHE A 125 4.59 -13.27 -9.58
CA PHE A 125 5.57 -12.38 -10.20
C PHE A 125 4.90 -11.51 -11.25
N VAL A 126 5.35 -10.26 -11.32
CA VAL A 126 5.00 -9.35 -12.41
C VAL A 126 6.26 -9.03 -13.18
N GLN A 127 6.20 -9.20 -14.49
CA GLN A 127 7.27 -8.90 -15.43
C GLN A 127 6.83 -7.82 -16.39
N HIS A 128 7.56 -6.72 -16.45
CA HIS A 128 7.30 -5.66 -17.40
C HIS A 128 8.09 -5.91 -18.68
N ILE A 129 7.42 -5.99 -19.81
CA ILE A 129 8.02 -6.00 -21.14
C ILE A 129 7.66 -4.69 -21.83
N ASN A 130 8.66 -3.89 -22.13
CA ASN A 130 8.48 -2.57 -22.73
C ASN A 130 8.47 -2.66 -24.26
N THR A 131 7.27 -2.54 -24.83
CA THR A 131 7.04 -2.66 -26.27
C THR A 131 6.96 -1.30 -26.99
N ARG A 132 7.23 -0.19 -26.31
CA ARG A 132 7.19 1.14 -26.91
C ARG A 132 8.38 1.31 -27.87
N PRO A 133 8.21 2.01 -29.00
CA PRO A 133 9.28 2.20 -29.98
C PRO A 133 10.51 2.93 -29.44
N ASP A 134 10.34 3.78 -28.42
CA ASP A 134 11.37 4.57 -27.76
C ASP A 134 11.91 3.93 -26.47
N ALA A 135 11.57 2.67 -26.21
CA ALA A 135 11.99 1.97 -25.01
C ALA A 135 13.52 1.75 -25.00
N SER A 136 14.12 1.97 -23.82
CA SER A 136 15.57 1.79 -23.63
C SER A 136 15.91 0.64 -22.67
N PHE A 137 14.93 0.12 -21.93
CA PHE A 137 15.08 -0.98 -20.97
C PHE A 137 13.86 -1.90 -20.97
N PHE A 138 13.99 -3.09 -20.44
CA PHE A 138 12.99 -4.16 -20.45
C PHE A 138 12.52 -4.53 -21.86
N LEU A 139 13.45 -4.50 -22.81
CA LEU A 139 13.15 -4.82 -24.19
C LEU A 139 12.79 -6.30 -24.35
N PRO A 140 11.84 -6.66 -25.22
CA PRO A 140 11.51 -8.04 -25.50
C PRO A 140 12.75 -8.87 -25.83
N ASP A 141 12.77 -10.12 -25.38
CA ASP A 141 13.79 -11.13 -25.69
C ASP A 141 15.23 -10.72 -25.27
N THR A 142 15.36 -9.87 -24.24
CA THR A 142 16.65 -9.48 -23.66
C THR A 142 16.80 -9.97 -22.25
N VAL A 143 18.03 -10.31 -21.84
CA VAL A 143 18.37 -10.66 -20.46
C VAL A 143 17.96 -9.57 -19.46
N GLY A 144 18.03 -8.29 -19.88
CA GLY A 144 17.61 -7.16 -19.06
C GLY A 144 16.13 -7.21 -18.64
N ALA A 145 15.28 -7.78 -19.48
CA ALA A 145 13.85 -7.94 -19.19
C ALA A 145 13.52 -9.19 -18.38
N GLU A 146 14.46 -10.10 -18.15
CA GLU A 146 14.22 -11.30 -17.33
C GLU A 146 14.15 -10.95 -15.85
N ILE A 147 13.35 -11.72 -15.10
CA ILE A 147 13.30 -11.66 -13.64
C ILE A 147 14.69 -12.02 -13.09
N HIS A 148 15.12 -11.31 -12.05
CA HIS A 148 16.43 -11.52 -11.47
C HIS A 148 16.61 -12.98 -10.98
N PRO A 149 17.72 -13.66 -11.30
CA PRO A 149 17.89 -15.08 -11.02
C PRO A 149 17.81 -15.46 -9.54
N ASP A 150 18.18 -14.56 -8.62
CA ASP A 150 18.13 -14.82 -7.17
C ASP A 150 16.72 -14.99 -6.62
N ILE A 151 15.71 -14.55 -7.38
CA ILE A 151 14.29 -14.71 -7.05
C ILE A 151 13.51 -15.38 -8.18
N ALA A 152 14.16 -16.20 -8.99
CA ALA A 152 13.51 -16.88 -10.10
C ALA A 152 12.22 -17.58 -9.64
N PRO A 153 11.11 -17.47 -10.41
CA PRO A 153 9.88 -18.20 -10.13
C PRO A 153 10.13 -19.72 -10.04
N ALA A 154 9.48 -20.37 -9.10
CA ALA A 154 9.63 -21.81 -8.86
C ALA A 154 8.28 -22.52 -8.99
N GLY A 155 8.33 -23.79 -9.47
CA GLY A 155 7.13 -24.62 -9.60
C GLY A 155 6.05 -23.97 -10.50
N ASP A 156 4.87 -23.77 -9.93
CA ASP A 156 3.69 -23.19 -10.61
C ASP A 156 3.43 -21.70 -10.23
N GLU A 157 4.44 -21.03 -9.70
CA GLU A 157 4.36 -19.60 -9.40
C GLU A 157 4.12 -18.80 -10.69
N PRO A 158 2.98 -18.09 -10.81
CA PRO A 158 2.63 -17.45 -12.06
C PRO A 158 3.43 -16.16 -12.29
N ILE A 159 3.71 -15.90 -13.57
CA ILE A 159 4.27 -14.65 -14.07
C ILE A 159 3.16 -13.89 -14.82
N VAL A 160 2.83 -12.70 -14.33
CA VAL A 160 1.92 -11.77 -15.00
C VAL A 160 2.75 -10.80 -15.84
N VAL A 161 2.67 -10.94 -17.17
CA VAL A 161 3.35 -10.01 -18.08
C VAL A 161 2.50 -8.77 -18.27
N LYS A 162 3.14 -7.59 -18.14
CA LYS A 162 2.51 -6.28 -18.37
C LYS A 162 3.30 -5.39 -19.31
N HIS A 163 2.63 -4.39 -19.88
CA HIS A 163 3.19 -3.39 -20.79
C HIS A 163 2.89 -1.95 -20.31
N ALA A 164 2.41 -1.81 -19.10
CA ALA A 164 2.10 -0.53 -18.45
C ALA A 164 2.50 -0.57 -16.97
N PRO A 165 2.66 0.59 -16.31
CA PRO A 165 3.03 0.63 -14.89
C PRO A 165 2.05 -0.11 -13.98
N ASN A 166 0.74 0.06 -14.14
CA ASN A 166 -0.27 -0.63 -13.36
C ASN A 166 -0.34 -2.12 -13.71
N SER A 167 -0.06 -2.99 -12.74
CA SER A 167 -0.04 -4.45 -12.93
C SER A 167 -1.42 -5.07 -13.19
N PHE A 168 -2.52 -4.35 -12.91
CA PHE A 168 -3.87 -4.79 -13.23
C PHE A 168 -4.31 -4.38 -14.64
N PHE A 169 -3.62 -3.42 -15.26
CA PHE A 169 -4.07 -2.85 -16.52
C PHE A 169 -3.77 -3.78 -17.71
N ARG A 170 -4.84 -4.31 -18.31
CA ARG A 170 -4.78 -5.26 -19.46
C ARG A 170 -3.94 -6.51 -19.16
N THR A 171 -4.06 -7.03 -17.94
CA THR A 171 -3.45 -8.29 -17.50
C THR A 171 -4.52 -9.17 -16.87
N ASN A 172 -4.18 -10.40 -16.57
CA ASN A 172 -5.04 -11.34 -15.84
C ASN A 172 -4.80 -11.36 -14.33
N LEU A 173 -4.14 -10.33 -13.76
CA LEU A 173 -3.79 -10.32 -12.35
C LEU A 173 -5.02 -10.42 -11.44
N LEU A 174 -6.08 -9.67 -11.74
CA LEU A 174 -7.29 -9.67 -10.91
C LEU A 174 -7.98 -11.03 -10.90
N GLU A 175 -8.13 -11.65 -12.08
CA GLU A 175 -8.71 -12.99 -12.22
C GLU A 175 -7.87 -14.04 -11.50
N LEU A 176 -6.54 -13.91 -11.57
CA LEU A 176 -5.60 -14.80 -10.89
C LEU A 176 -5.74 -14.73 -9.37
N LEU A 177 -5.86 -13.51 -8.82
CA LEU A 177 -6.08 -13.29 -7.39
C LEU A 177 -7.43 -13.88 -6.95
N GLN A 178 -8.48 -13.64 -7.72
CA GLN A 178 -9.82 -14.17 -7.44
C GLN A 178 -9.85 -15.71 -7.49
N ALA A 179 -9.23 -16.32 -8.49
CA ALA A 179 -9.16 -17.78 -8.63
C ALA A 179 -8.39 -18.47 -7.47
N ARG A 180 -7.48 -17.75 -6.83
CA ARG A 180 -6.72 -18.22 -5.66
C ARG A 180 -7.31 -17.76 -4.32
N GLU A 181 -8.49 -17.13 -4.35
CA GLU A 181 -9.17 -16.58 -3.16
C GLU A 181 -8.28 -15.61 -2.35
N VAL A 182 -7.33 -14.95 -3.02
CA VAL A 182 -6.45 -13.95 -2.41
C VAL A 182 -7.27 -12.72 -2.06
N ASN A 183 -7.19 -12.31 -0.81
CA ASN A 183 -7.94 -11.16 -0.29
C ASN A 183 -7.06 -10.11 0.41
N GLU A 184 -5.74 -10.31 0.42
CA GLU A 184 -4.74 -9.35 0.89
C GLU A 184 -3.44 -9.52 0.08
N LEU A 185 -2.76 -8.42 -0.24
CA LEU A 185 -1.47 -8.43 -0.93
C LEU A 185 -0.35 -7.95 -0.01
N VAL A 186 0.77 -8.66 -0.06
CA VAL A 186 2.07 -8.14 0.36
C VAL A 186 2.82 -7.77 -0.91
N VAL A 187 3.22 -6.51 -1.05
CA VAL A 187 3.80 -5.96 -2.28
C VAL A 187 5.23 -5.54 -2.05
N CYS A 188 6.11 -5.89 -2.99
CA CYS A 188 7.50 -5.42 -3.08
C CYS A 188 7.93 -5.28 -4.53
N GLY A 189 9.10 -4.68 -4.79
CA GLY A 189 9.68 -4.55 -6.12
C GLY A 189 9.96 -3.12 -6.57
N MET A 190 9.92 -2.86 -7.88
CA MET A 190 10.48 -1.64 -8.48
C MET A 190 9.61 -1.11 -9.62
N MET A 191 9.62 0.20 -9.93
CA MET A 191 10.12 1.31 -9.10
C MET A 191 8.99 1.84 -8.21
N THR A 192 9.34 2.27 -7.00
CA THR A 192 8.39 2.77 -6.01
C THR A 192 7.44 3.83 -6.57
N HIS A 193 7.97 4.83 -7.29
CA HIS A 193 7.21 5.96 -7.83
C HIS A 193 6.49 5.67 -9.16
N MET A 194 6.57 4.43 -9.67
CA MET A 194 5.95 4.04 -10.95
C MET A 194 5.07 2.81 -10.78
N CYS A 195 5.63 1.62 -11.00
CA CYS A 195 4.87 0.38 -11.04
C CYS A 195 4.29 0.00 -9.66
N ILE A 196 5.03 0.29 -8.59
CA ILE A 196 4.56 0.06 -7.22
C ILE A 196 3.39 1.00 -6.90
N ASP A 197 3.60 2.33 -7.00
CA ASP A 197 2.56 3.33 -6.67
C ASP A 197 1.26 3.09 -7.45
N THR A 198 1.34 2.92 -8.77
CA THR A 198 0.16 2.69 -9.62
C THR A 198 -0.56 1.39 -9.31
N THR A 199 0.18 0.32 -9.02
CA THR A 199 -0.42 -0.99 -8.71
C THR A 199 -1.07 -1.00 -7.33
N VAL A 200 -0.43 -0.38 -6.33
CA VAL A 200 -0.97 -0.27 -4.96
C VAL A 200 -2.27 0.54 -4.95
N ARG A 201 -2.31 1.68 -5.66
CA ARG A 201 -3.55 2.47 -5.79
C ARG A 201 -4.66 1.68 -6.49
N ALA A 202 -4.32 0.97 -7.57
CA ALA A 202 -5.30 0.13 -8.26
C ALA A 202 -5.80 -1.04 -7.38
N ALA A 203 -4.95 -1.69 -6.60
CA ALA A 203 -5.36 -2.70 -5.64
C ALA A 203 -6.37 -2.14 -4.63
N HIS A 204 -6.12 -0.93 -4.10
CA HIS A 204 -7.06 -0.22 -3.23
C HIS A 204 -8.41 0.03 -3.90
N ASP A 205 -8.43 0.46 -5.17
CA ASP A 205 -9.66 0.70 -5.93
C ASP A 205 -10.47 -0.59 -6.14
N TYR A 206 -9.80 -1.74 -6.26
CA TYR A 206 -10.43 -3.07 -6.26
C TYR A 206 -10.82 -3.57 -4.87
N GLY A 207 -10.56 -2.81 -3.81
CA GLY A 207 -10.87 -3.18 -2.42
C GLY A 207 -9.94 -4.24 -1.84
N ILE A 208 -8.76 -4.44 -2.42
CA ILE A 208 -7.74 -5.39 -1.95
C ILE A 208 -6.79 -4.64 -1.00
N PRO A 209 -6.75 -4.99 0.30
CA PRO A 209 -5.78 -4.44 1.24
C PRO A 209 -4.35 -4.77 0.83
N VAL A 210 -3.44 -3.81 1.05
CA VAL A 210 -2.03 -3.96 0.71
C VAL A 210 -1.16 -3.69 1.93
N THR A 211 -0.23 -4.61 2.20
CA THR A 211 0.98 -4.37 2.99
C THR A 211 2.13 -4.13 2.00
N LEU A 212 2.71 -2.92 2.00
CA LEU A 212 3.81 -2.55 1.11
C LEU A 212 5.13 -2.52 1.88
N LEU A 213 6.12 -3.26 1.39
CA LEU A 213 7.41 -3.42 2.07
C LEU A 213 8.37 -2.32 1.64
N TYR A 214 8.64 -1.37 2.55
CA TYR A 214 9.48 -0.20 2.31
C TYR A 214 10.90 -0.57 1.85
N ASP A 215 11.56 -1.46 2.58
CA ASP A 215 12.96 -1.87 2.36
C ASP A 215 13.12 -2.96 1.28
N ALA A 216 12.00 -3.49 0.75
CA ALA A 216 11.98 -4.38 -0.40
C ALA A 216 11.51 -3.67 -1.68
N CYS A 217 11.57 -2.34 -1.71
CA CYS A 217 11.31 -1.51 -2.89
C CYS A 217 12.50 -0.61 -3.18
N ALA A 218 12.65 -0.20 -4.46
CA ALA A 218 13.69 0.73 -4.87
C ALA A 218 13.12 1.80 -5.80
N ALA A 219 13.74 2.98 -5.76
CA ALA A 219 13.44 4.12 -6.60
C ALA A 219 14.73 4.59 -7.32
N ARG A 220 14.62 5.65 -8.12
CA ARG A 220 15.75 6.31 -8.73
C ARG A 220 15.72 7.81 -8.46
N ASP A 221 16.83 8.47 -8.73
CA ASP A 221 16.86 9.93 -8.79
C ASP A 221 15.88 10.44 -9.85
N LEU A 222 15.14 11.47 -9.53
CA LEU A 222 14.25 12.17 -10.44
C LEU A 222 14.75 13.58 -10.69
N LYS A 223 14.40 14.13 -11.84
CA LYS A 223 14.68 15.52 -12.18
C LYS A 223 13.39 16.22 -12.58
N ILE A 224 13.16 17.40 -12.05
CA ILE A 224 12.10 18.31 -12.48
C ILE A 224 12.70 19.70 -12.69
N MET A 225 12.58 20.23 -13.90
CA MET A 225 13.29 21.46 -14.30
C MET A 225 14.80 21.34 -13.96
N GLU A 226 15.35 22.25 -13.17
CA GLU A 226 16.76 22.22 -12.74
C GLU A 226 16.98 21.52 -11.39
N HIS A 227 15.93 20.94 -10.77
CA HIS A 227 16.02 20.29 -9.48
C HIS A 227 16.19 18.78 -9.61
N SER A 228 17.26 18.25 -9.02
CA SER A 228 17.45 16.81 -8.79
C SER A 228 16.82 16.41 -7.47
N ILE A 229 16.07 15.33 -7.48
CA ILE A 229 15.43 14.74 -6.29
C ILE A 229 16.08 13.38 -6.08
N PRO A 230 16.85 13.18 -5.00
CA PRO A 230 17.52 11.91 -4.73
C PRO A 230 16.53 10.75 -4.60
N ALA A 231 16.95 9.56 -5.01
CA ALA A 231 16.16 8.32 -4.96
C ALA A 231 15.55 8.05 -3.58
N GLN A 232 16.31 8.29 -2.51
CA GLN A 232 15.82 8.14 -1.14
C GLN A 232 14.66 9.11 -0.84
N THR A 233 14.75 10.37 -1.27
CA THR A 233 13.67 11.36 -1.10
C THR A 233 12.42 10.95 -1.90
N VAL A 234 12.61 10.42 -3.11
CA VAL A 234 11.52 9.88 -3.92
C VAL A 234 10.85 8.69 -3.20
N GLN A 235 11.66 7.75 -2.71
CA GLN A 235 11.20 6.59 -1.94
C GLN A 235 10.33 7.03 -0.76
N ASP A 236 10.86 7.90 0.09
CA ASP A 236 10.18 8.38 1.30
C ASP A 236 8.86 9.10 0.99
N ALA A 237 8.86 9.98 -0.03
CA ALA A 237 7.69 10.75 -0.41
C ALA A 237 6.55 9.85 -0.91
N TYR A 238 6.86 8.87 -1.77
CA TYR A 238 5.84 7.96 -2.30
C TYR A 238 5.34 6.98 -1.25
N MET A 239 6.22 6.41 -0.43
CA MET A 239 5.82 5.53 0.68
C MET A 239 4.96 6.28 1.70
N ALA A 240 5.31 7.52 2.05
CA ALA A 240 4.50 8.35 2.94
C ALA A 240 3.13 8.69 2.33
N GLY A 241 3.07 8.96 1.02
CA GLY A 241 1.83 9.24 0.30
C GLY A 241 0.88 8.04 0.17
N LEU A 242 1.41 6.83 0.20
CA LEU A 242 0.63 5.60 0.16
C LEU A 242 0.17 5.15 1.55
N ASN A 243 0.93 5.52 2.59
CA ASN A 243 0.73 5.01 3.94
C ASN A 243 -0.62 5.44 4.55
N GLY A 244 -1.32 4.48 5.13
CA GLY A 244 -2.56 4.67 5.88
C GLY A 244 -3.82 4.73 5.03
N MET A 245 -3.77 5.20 3.77
CA MET A 245 -4.91 5.22 2.88
C MET A 245 -4.89 4.07 1.87
N PHE A 246 -3.78 3.88 1.16
CA PHE A 246 -3.67 2.91 0.08
C PHE A 246 -2.98 1.61 0.50
N ALA A 247 -2.06 1.70 1.48
CA ALA A 247 -1.33 0.55 2.00
C ALA A 247 -0.94 0.76 3.46
N GLU A 248 -0.64 -0.34 4.15
CA GLU A 248 0.13 -0.34 5.39
C GLU A 248 1.60 -0.49 5.02
N ILE A 249 2.46 0.48 5.40
CA ILE A 249 3.89 0.42 5.12
C ILE A 249 4.61 -0.30 6.26
N LYS A 250 5.43 -1.30 5.91
CA LYS A 250 6.24 -2.08 6.86
C LYS A 250 7.65 -2.30 6.34
N LEU A 251 8.57 -2.63 7.25
CA LEU A 251 9.83 -3.28 6.89
C LEU A 251 9.59 -4.79 6.69
N ALA A 252 10.41 -5.44 5.88
CA ALA A 252 10.32 -6.88 5.63
C ALA A 252 10.37 -7.72 6.93
N GLU A 253 11.15 -7.29 7.92
CA GLU A 253 11.26 -7.94 9.23
C GLU A 253 10.00 -7.80 10.10
N GLN A 254 9.19 -6.75 9.87
CA GLN A 254 7.94 -6.50 10.61
C GLN A 254 6.74 -7.24 10.01
N LEU A 255 6.93 -7.92 8.88
CA LEU A 255 5.87 -8.68 8.24
C LEU A 255 5.52 -9.94 9.06
N GLU A 256 4.26 -10.06 9.45
CA GLU A 256 3.69 -11.25 10.08
C GLU A 256 2.92 -12.05 9.01
N LEU A 257 3.21 -13.36 8.89
CA LEU A 257 2.58 -14.30 7.96
C LEU A 257 1.80 -15.39 8.69
#